data_6a8b2b261a772ee5f2dc1280ba6f96aa
#
_entry.id   6a8b2b261a772ee5f2dc1280ba6f96aa
#
_cell.length_a   1.000
_cell.length_b   1.000
_cell.length_c   1.000
_cell.angle_alpha   90.00
_cell.angle_beta   90.00
_cell.angle_gamma   90.00
#
_symmetry.space_group_name_H-M   'P 1'
#
loop_
_entity.id
_entity.type
_entity.pdbx_description
1 polymer ?
#
loop_
_entity_poly.entity_id
_entity_poly.type
_entity_poly.pdbx_seq_one_letter_code
_entity_poly.pdbx_strand_id
1 'polypeptide(L)'
;MNRRFVPWISLLLLWSLLPMLWQLISSLSTAEALVDGSIPFLRRWTLVHYQELWASDPPFWRYLLNSAVVSGLTTLITLVLAIPAAYGLSRVPQQLRQLLRWITAAAALFPYVLLFLALLELARRFSLGNNLIALAMPYAGLAMPLALLLLTSAFEGLPRELEDAARLEGLSLWQRLRWVLVPLLAPA
;
A
#
# COMPACT_ATOMS: atom_id res chain seq x y z
N MET A 1 -20.74 24.56 2.01
CA MET A 1 -20.81 23.51 0.98
C MET A 1 -22.04 23.79 0.10
N ASN A 2 -21.82 24.11 -1.18
CA ASN A 2 -22.90 24.55 -2.09
C ASN A 2 -23.90 23.40 -2.31
N ARG A 3 -25.19 23.56 -1.96
CA ARG A 3 -26.25 22.53 -2.08
C ARG A 3 -26.36 21.94 -3.51
N ARG A 4 -25.85 22.64 -4.52
CA ARG A 4 -25.83 22.19 -5.92
C ARG A 4 -24.90 21.00 -6.21
N PHE A 5 -23.89 20.76 -5.35
CA PHE A 5 -22.96 19.63 -5.51
C PHE A 5 -23.40 18.36 -4.81
N VAL A 6 -24.40 18.46 -3.89
CA VAL A 6 -24.89 17.30 -3.12
C VAL A 6 -25.36 16.15 -4.04
N PRO A 7 -26.18 16.38 -5.11
CA PRO A 7 -26.63 15.28 -5.96
C PRO A 7 -25.47 14.60 -6.71
N TRP A 8 -24.47 15.36 -7.14
CA TRP A 8 -23.29 14.81 -7.82
C TRP A 8 -22.41 13.98 -6.88
N ILE A 9 -22.23 14.46 -5.66
CA ILE A 9 -21.49 13.73 -4.61
C ILE A 9 -22.24 12.44 -4.25
N SER A 10 -23.57 12.52 -4.09
CA SER A 10 -24.38 11.33 -3.81
C SER A 10 -24.30 10.29 -4.93
N LEU A 11 -24.33 10.74 -6.20
CA LEU A 11 -24.21 9.87 -7.36
C LEU A 11 -22.85 9.17 -7.41
N LEU A 12 -21.75 9.92 -7.16
CA LEU A 12 -20.39 9.37 -7.09
C LEU A 12 -20.23 8.37 -5.95
N LEU A 13 -20.79 8.67 -4.78
CA LEU A 13 -20.77 7.75 -3.64
C LEU A 13 -21.54 6.47 -3.95
N LEU A 14 -22.73 6.59 -4.54
CA LEU A 14 -23.54 5.44 -4.92
C LEU A 14 -22.81 4.57 -5.95
N TRP A 15 -22.21 5.19 -6.97
CA TRP A 15 -21.41 4.50 -7.97
C TRP A 15 -20.21 3.77 -7.36
N SER A 16 -19.52 4.41 -6.40
CA SER A 16 -18.35 3.82 -5.74
C SER A 16 -18.71 2.68 -4.77
N LEU A 17 -19.88 2.76 -4.13
CA LEU A 17 -20.34 1.75 -3.17
C LEU A 17 -21.00 0.55 -3.85
N LEU A 18 -21.55 0.71 -5.05
CA LEU A 18 -22.31 -0.32 -5.75
C LEU A 18 -21.52 -1.62 -5.95
N PRO A 19 -20.24 -1.63 -6.38
CA PRO A 19 -19.45 -2.86 -6.47
C PRO A 19 -19.24 -3.55 -5.11
N MET A 20 -19.04 -2.77 -4.04
CA MET A 20 -18.86 -3.33 -2.68
C MET A 20 -20.15 -3.96 -2.16
N LEU A 21 -21.28 -3.28 -2.38
CA LEU A 21 -22.61 -3.82 -2.05
C LEU A 21 -22.90 -5.10 -2.82
N TRP A 22 -22.57 -5.13 -4.11
CA TRP A 22 -22.72 -6.32 -4.93
C TRP A 22 -21.89 -7.49 -4.40
N GLN A 23 -20.62 -7.27 -4.05
CA GLN A 23 -19.76 -8.30 -3.46
C GLN A 23 -20.32 -8.81 -2.13
N LEU A 24 -20.80 -7.90 -1.27
CA LEU A 24 -21.41 -8.28 0.00
C LEU A 24 -22.65 -9.15 -0.20
N ILE A 25 -23.53 -8.75 -1.10
CA ILE A 25 -24.75 -9.50 -1.42
C ILE A 25 -24.40 -10.85 -2.04
N SER A 26 -23.47 -10.90 -2.97
CA SER A 26 -23.00 -12.13 -3.60
C SER A 26 -22.37 -13.09 -2.58
N SER A 27 -21.63 -12.60 -1.59
CA SER A 27 -21.01 -13.41 -0.55
C SER A 27 -22.04 -14.07 0.41
N LEU A 28 -23.21 -13.46 0.52
CA LEU A 28 -24.33 -13.98 1.31
C LEU A 28 -25.33 -14.80 0.49
N SER A 29 -25.11 -14.97 -0.81
CA SER A 29 -25.99 -15.71 -1.70
C SER A 29 -25.54 -17.16 -1.85
N THR A 30 -26.49 -18.08 -2.07
CA THR A 30 -26.16 -19.48 -2.36
C THR A 30 -25.47 -19.61 -3.74
N ALA A 31 -24.61 -20.63 -3.90
CA ALA A 31 -23.93 -20.89 -5.18
C ALA A 31 -24.92 -21.09 -6.34
N GLU A 32 -26.04 -21.75 -6.08
CA GLU A 32 -27.11 -21.95 -7.08
C GLU A 32 -27.71 -20.62 -7.56
N ALA A 33 -27.94 -19.67 -6.63
CA ALA A 33 -28.49 -18.36 -6.97
C ALA A 33 -27.53 -17.51 -7.85
N LEU A 34 -26.23 -17.71 -7.70
CA LEU A 34 -25.21 -17.01 -8.50
C LEU A 34 -25.11 -17.59 -9.91
N VAL A 35 -25.30 -18.90 -10.09
CA VAL A 35 -25.23 -19.59 -11.38
C VAL A 35 -26.49 -19.38 -12.21
N ASP A 36 -27.67 -19.42 -11.60
CA ASP A 36 -28.96 -19.27 -12.28
C ASP A 36 -29.26 -17.84 -12.77
N GLY A 37 -28.35 -16.89 -12.53
CA GLY A 37 -28.55 -15.48 -12.93
C GLY A 37 -29.75 -14.79 -12.26
N SER A 38 -30.32 -15.39 -11.21
CA SER A 38 -31.41 -14.80 -10.43
C SER A 38 -30.88 -13.63 -9.59
N ILE A 39 -31.75 -12.62 -9.40
CA ILE A 39 -31.40 -11.45 -8.59
C ILE A 39 -31.10 -11.90 -7.15
N PRO A 40 -29.88 -11.69 -6.62
CA PRO A 40 -29.46 -12.20 -5.31
C PRO A 40 -30.34 -11.76 -4.14
N PHE A 41 -31.06 -10.63 -4.27
CA PHE A 41 -31.95 -10.08 -3.24
C PHE A 41 -33.21 -10.90 -2.98
N LEU A 42 -33.62 -11.77 -3.91
CA LEU A 42 -34.88 -12.48 -3.85
C LEU A 42 -34.75 -13.91 -3.33
N ARG A 43 -33.51 -14.39 -3.09
CA ARG A 43 -33.28 -15.77 -2.61
C ARG A 43 -32.73 -15.82 -1.18
N ARG A 44 -32.68 -17.02 -0.63
CA ARG A 44 -32.26 -17.30 0.75
C ARG A 44 -30.82 -16.84 1.00
N TRP A 45 -30.64 -16.04 2.01
CA TRP A 45 -29.35 -15.63 2.53
C TRP A 45 -28.69 -16.79 3.26
N THR A 46 -27.37 -16.96 3.07
CA THR A 46 -26.59 -18.02 3.70
C THR A 46 -25.29 -17.48 4.27
N LEU A 47 -24.87 -18.04 5.39
CA LEU A 47 -23.56 -17.80 5.99
C LEU A 47 -22.61 -18.99 5.79
N VAL A 48 -23.03 -20.00 5.02
CA VAL A 48 -22.28 -21.25 4.81
C VAL A 48 -20.86 -20.95 4.31
N HIS A 49 -20.69 -20.05 3.36
CA HIS A 49 -19.36 -19.69 2.83
C HIS A 49 -18.42 -19.17 3.90
N TYR A 50 -18.94 -18.40 4.87
CA TYR A 50 -18.15 -17.90 5.99
C TYR A 50 -17.80 -19.02 6.99
N GLN A 51 -18.73 -19.93 7.24
CA GLN A 51 -18.49 -21.09 8.10
C GLN A 51 -17.43 -22.02 7.50
N GLU A 52 -17.52 -22.29 6.18
CA GLU A 52 -16.54 -23.08 5.44
C GLU A 52 -15.14 -22.44 5.47
N LEU A 53 -15.03 -21.13 5.34
CA LEU A 53 -13.78 -20.41 5.46
C LEU A 53 -13.11 -20.60 6.83
N TRP A 54 -13.90 -20.55 7.91
CA TRP A 54 -13.38 -20.77 9.27
C TRP A 54 -13.04 -22.21 9.55
N ALA A 55 -13.77 -23.16 8.93
CA ALA A 55 -13.54 -24.60 9.07
C ALA A 55 -12.52 -25.15 8.08
N SER A 56 -11.99 -24.34 7.15
CA SER A 56 -11.02 -24.78 6.12
C SER A 56 -9.69 -25.22 6.74
N ASP A 57 -8.98 -26.10 6.03
CA ASP A 57 -7.61 -26.49 6.37
C ASP A 57 -6.64 -26.11 5.23
N PRO A 58 -5.70 -25.20 5.45
CA PRO A 58 -5.49 -24.43 6.66
C PRO A 58 -6.59 -23.37 6.89
N PRO A 59 -6.87 -23.01 8.17
CA PRO A 59 -7.95 -22.10 8.52
C PRO A 59 -7.65 -20.68 8.04
N PHE A 60 -8.70 -19.95 7.65
CA PHE A 60 -8.62 -18.62 7.03
C PHE A 60 -7.80 -17.59 7.83
N TRP A 61 -7.86 -17.66 9.16
CA TRP A 61 -7.07 -16.75 10.01
C TRP A 61 -5.55 -16.85 9.79
N ARG A 62 -5.03 -18.03 9.35
CA ARG A 62 -3.60 -18.17 8.98
C ARG A 62 -3.25 -17.33 7.77
N TYR A 63 -4.12 -17.26 6.78
CA TYR A 63 -3.92 -16.39 5.61
C TYR A 63 -3.93 -14.92 6.00
N LEU A 64 -4.85 -14.51 6.89
CA LEU A 64 -4.88 -13.15 7.44
C LEU A 64 -3.59 -12.82 8.19
N LEU A 65 -3.11 -13.72 9.04
CA LEU A 65 -1.86 -13.53 9.78
C LEU A 65 -0.67 -13.41 8.84
N ASN A 66 -0.55 -14.30 7.85
CA ASN A 66 0.51 -14.25 6.85
C ASN A 66 0.48 -12.93 6.07
N SER A 67 -0.70 -12.48 5.65
CA SER A 67 -0.87 -11.19 4.98
C SER A 67 -0.47 -10.03 5.87
N ALA A 68 -0.84 -10.05 7.16
CA ALA A 68 -0.45 -9.01 8.11
C ALA A 68 1.06 -8.97 8.33
N VAL A 69 1.71 -10.14 8.46
CA VAL A 69 3.17 -10.25 8.61
C VAL A 69 3.88 -9.75 7.35
N VAL A 70 3.47 -10.21 6.17
CA VAL A 70 4.10 -9.78 4.91
C VAL A 70 3.91 -8.28 4.70
N SER A 71 2.71 -7.75 4.92
CA SER A 71 2.43 -6.31 4.78
C SER A 71 3.25 -5.48 5.77
N GLY A 72 3.32 -5.93 7.03
CA GLY A 72 4.13 -5.27 8.07
C GLY A 72 5.62 -5.26 7.73
N LEU A 73 6.17 -6.40 7.30
CA LEU A 73 7.57 -6.50 6.86
C LEU A 73 7.83 -5.64 5.62
N THR A 74 6.95 -5.70 4.62
CA THR A 74 7.04 -4.87 3.41
C THR A 74 7.09 -3.38 3.76
N THR A 75 6.15 -2.93 4.59
CA THR A 75 6.08 -1.53 5.03
C THR A 75 7.33 -1.12 5.80
N LEU A 76 7.78 -1.95 6.74
CA LEU A 76 8.98 -1.68 7.52
C LEU A 76 10.22 -1.55 6.63
N ILE A 77 10.45 -2.53 5.74
CA ILE A 77 11.59 -2.52 4.82
C ILE A 77 11.52 -1.28 3.92
N THR A 78 10.34 -1.01 3.34
CA THR A 78 10.14 0.16 2.47
C THR A 78 10.46 1.46 3.22
N LEU A 79 9.92 1.67 4.41
CA LEU A 79 10.13 2.91 5.16
C LEU A 79 11.58 3.07 5.62
N VAL A 80 12.22 2.00 6.10
CA VAL A 80 13.63 2.03 6.55
C VAL A 80 14.55 2.47 5.41
N LEU A 81 14.26 2.05 4.18
CA LEU A 81 15.06 2.41 2.99
C LEU A 81 14.60 3.73 2.36
N ALA A 82 13.28 3.95 2.25
CA ALA A 82 12.74 5.12 1.56
C ALA A 82 12.92 6.42 2.33
N ILE A 83 12.85 6.43 3.66
CA ILE A 83 13.01 7.64 4.46
C ILE A 83 14.38 8.31 4.23
N PRO A 84 15.52 7.64 4.45
CA PRO A 84 16.83 8.26 4.21
C PRO A 84 17.07 8.57 2.73
N ALA A 85 16.58 7.73 1.82
CA ALA A 85 16.69 7.97 0.39
C ALA A 85 15.89 9.21 -0.06
N ALA A 86 14.64 9.34 0.37
CA ALA A 86 13.78 10.48 0.06
C ALA A 86 14.32 11.78 0.67
N TYR A 87 14.85 11.72 1.89
CA TYR A 87 15.53 12.86 2.49
C TYR A 87 16.73 13.29 1.62
N GLY A 88 17.59 12.35 1.21
CA GLY A 88 18.71 12.65 0.30
C GLY A 88 18.22 13.27 -1.01
N LEU A 89 17.19 12.68 -1.63
CA LEU A 89 16.57 13.19 -2.86
C LEU A 89 16.02 14.62 -2.70
N SER A 90 15.44 14.95 -1.56
CA SER A 90 14.89 16.29 -1.30
C SER A 90 15.98 17.37 -1.18
N ARG A 91 17.24 16.98 -0.97
CA ARG A 91 18.37 17.90 -0.75
C ARG A 91 19.30 18.06 -1.96
N VAL A 92 19.13 17.26 -3.04
CA VAL A 92 19.92 17.42 -4.27
C VAL A 92 19.47 18.64 -5.09
N PRO A 93 20.31 19.15 -6.02
CA PRO A 93 19.94 20.26 -6.93
C PRO A 93 18.67 19.95 -7.71
N GLN A 94 17.88 21.00 -7.99
CA GLN A 94 16.55 20.86 -8.60
C GLN A 94 16.55 20.08 -9.91
N GLN A 95 17.55 20.28 -10.76
CA GLN A 95 17.65 19.58 -12.06
C GLN A 95 17.77 18.05 -11.87
N LEU A 96 18.70 17.64 -11.00
CA LEU A 96 18.91 16.22 -10.68
C LEU A 96 17.68 15.61 -10.00
N ARG A 97 17.10 16.35 -9.06
CA ARG A 97 15.88 15.92 -8.36
C ARG A 97 14.72 15.70 -9.33
N GLN A 98 14.53 16.59 -10.29
CA GLN A 98 13.48 16.46 -11.29
C GLN A 98 13.70 15.24 -12.21
N LEU A 99 14.93 15.00 -12.64
CA LEU A 99 15.29 13.81 -13.41
C LEU A 99 14.98 12.52 -12.61
N LEU A 100 15.45 12.45 -11.36
CA LEU A 100 15.21 11.30 -10.49
C LEU A 100 13.73 11.09 -10.20
N ARG A 101 12.96 12.17 -10.04
CA ARG A 101 11.50 12.11 -9.88
C ARG A 101 10.82 11.51 -11.11
N TRP A 102 11.20 11.87 -12.32
CA TRP A 102 10.67 11.28 -13.55
C TRP A 102 11.01 9.81 -13.68
N ILE A 103 12.24 9.41 -13.36
CA ILE A 103 12.66 8.00 -13.36
C ILE A 103 11.84 7.21 -12.33
N THR A 104 11.68 7.75 -11.12
CA THR A 104 10.90 7.10 -10.06
C THR A 104 9.41 7.02 -10.42
N ALA A 105 8.85 8.06 -11.05
CA ALA A 105 7.47 8.04 -11.51
C ALA A 105 7.25 7.01 -12.63
N ALA A 106 8.19 6.90 -13.57
CA ALA A 106 8.14 5.87 -14.61
C ALA A 106 8.22 4.47 -14.01
N ALA A 107 9.06 4.26 -13.00
CA ALA A 107 9.14 2.99 -12.27
C ALA A 107 7.84 2.67 -11.50
N ALA A 108 7.18 3.69 -10.92
CA ALA A 108 5.91 3.52 -10.22
C ALA A 108 4.76 3.11 -11.15
N LEU A 109 4.82 3.49 -12.43
CA LEU A 109 3.83 3.14 -13.45
C LEU A 109 4.10 1.79 -14.13
N PHE A 110 5.21 1.15 -13.79
CA PHE A 110 5.55 -0.14 -14.37
C PHE A 110 4.53 -1.21 -13.95
N PRO A 111 3.96 -1.99 -14.88
CA PRO A 111 2.97 -3.02 -14.57
C PRO A 111 3.64 -4.20 -13.84
N TYR A 112 3.70 -4.12 -12.52
CA TYR A 112 4.36 -5.11 -11.65
C TYR A 112 3.77 -6.53 -11.78
N VAL A 113 2.56 -6.67 -12.31
CA VAL A 113 1.95 -7.98 -12.62
C VAL A 113 2.86 -8.78 -13.57
N LEU A 114 3.57 -8.11 -14.48
CA LEU A 114 4.51 -8.78 -15.40
C LEU A 114 5.74 -9.35 -14.67
N LEU A 115 6.11 -8.75 -13.54
CA LEU A 115 7.22 -9.24 -12.72
C LEU A 115 6.82 -10.42 -11.84
N PHE A 116 5.54 -10.64 -11.61
CA PHE A 116 5.06 -11.66 -10.67
C PHE A 116 5.54 -13.07 -11.05
N LEU A 117 5.43 -13.43 -12.31
CA LEU A 117 5.89 -14.76 -12.79
C LEU A 117 7.41 -14.91 -12.66
N ALA A 118 8.16 -13.87 -13.00
CA ALA A 118 9.62 -13.88 -12.87
C ALA A 118 10.06 -13.99 -11.40
N LEU A 119 9.39 -13.28 -10.49
CA LEU A 119 9.66 -13.35 -9.06
C LEU A 119 9.29 -14.71 -8.46
N LEU A 120 8.20 -15.32 -8.93
CA LEU A 120 7.79 -16.66 -8.52
C LEU A 120 8.83 -17.70 -8.95
N GLU A 121 9.31 -17.62 -10.19
CA GLU A 121 10.35 -18.52 -10.70
C GLU A 121 11.67 -18.34 -9.93
N LEU A 122 12.04 -17.10 -9.64
CA LEU A 122 13.23 -16.80 -8.84
C LEU A 122 13.09 -17.38 -7.42
N ALA A 123 11.94 -17.20 -6.78
CA ALA A 123 11.66 -17.77 -5.46
C ALA A 123 11.76 -19.31 -5.46
N ARG A 124 11.27 -19.96 -6.51
CA ARG A 124 11.40 -21.42 -6.67
C ARG A 124 12.87 -21.85 -6.80
N ARG A 125 13.65 -21.19 -7.65
CA ARG A 125 15.08 -21.50 -7.86
C ARG A 125 15.91 -21.38 -6.58
N PHE A 126 15.58 -20.41 -5.73
CA PHE A 126 16.26 -20.20 -4.45
C PHE A 126 15.63 -20.98 -3.29
N SER A 127 14.66 -21.87 -3.55
CA SER A 127 13.93 -22.63 -2.52
C SER A 127 13.27 -21.74 -1.45
N LEU A 128 12.84 -20.54 -1.84
CA LEU A 128 12.23 -19.53 -0.97
C LEU A 128 10.69 -19.63 -0.92
N GLY A 129 10.11 -20.66 -1.50
CA GLY A 129 8.67 -20.81 -1.75
C GLY A 129 7.77 -20.76 -0.52
N ASN A 130 8.32 -20.86 0.69
CA ASN A 130 7.54 -20.81 1.95
C ASN A 130 8.11 -19.81 2.95
N ASN A 131 8.80 -18.77 2.47
CA ASN A 131 9.45 -17.77 3.30
C ASN A 131 8.75 -16.41 3.16
N LEU A 132 8.11 -15.93 4.24
CA LEU A 132 7.38 -14.65 4.25
C LEU A 132 8.31 -13.45 4.05
N ILE A 133 9.56 -13.53 4.51
CA ILE A 133 10.56 -12.46 4.32
C ILE A 133 10.95 -12.38 2.84
N ALA A 134 11.16 -13.54 2.19
CA ALA A 134 11.47 -13.60 0.78
C ALA A 134 10.33 -13.05 -0.09
N LEU A 135 9.08 -13.13 0.37
CA LEU A 135 7.94 -12.51 -0.28
C LEU A 135 7.86 -10.98 -0.02
N ALA A 136 8.18 -10.54 1.19
CA ALA A 136 8.14 -9.12 1.57
C ALA A 136 9.17 -8.26 0.83
N MET A 137 10.35 -8.82 0.50
CA MET A 137 11.44 -8.10 -0.19
C MET A 137 11.03 -7.57 -1.58
N PRO A 138 10.52 -8.41 -2.51
CA PRO A 138 10.03 -7.90 -3.80
C PRO A 138 8.88 -6.89 -3.65
N TYR A 139 7.95 -7.12 -2.72
CA TYR A 139 6.88 -6.15 -2.47
C TYR A 139 7.41 -4.80 -1.97
N ALA A 140 8.45 -4.80 -1.13
CA ALA A 140 9.10 -3.57 -0.72
C ALA A 140 9.75 -2.84 -1.92
N GLY A 141 10.39 -3.58 -2.84
CA GLY A 141 10.90 -3.03 -4.08
C GLY A 141 9.82 -2.39 -4.96
N LEU A 142 8.66 -3.03 -5.07
CA LEU A 142 7.52 -2.51 -5.82
C LEU A 142 6.87 -1.28 -5.18
N ALA A 143 6.85 -1.21 -3.84
CA ALA A 143 6.32 -0.06 -3.11
C ALA A 143 7.29 1.13 -3.07
N MET A 144 8.60 0.88 -3.27
CA MET A 144 9.67 1.87 -3.15
C MET A 144 9.47 3.12 -4.02
N PRO A 145 9.13 3.03 -5.32
CA PRO A 145 9.00 4.22 -6.16
C PRO A 145 7.91 5.16 -5.65
N LEU A 146 6.76 4.65 -5.27
CA LEU A 146 5.66 5.46 -4.74
C LEU A 146 6.04 6.09 -3.40
N ALA A 147 6.65 5.30 -2.50
CA ALA A 147 7.14 5.79 -1.22
C ALA A 147 8.16 6.93 -1.38
N LEU A 148 9.11 6.80 -2.32
CA LEU A 148 10.08 7.84 -2.63
C LEU A 148 9.43 9.12 -3.14
N LEU A 149 8.44 9.03 -4.05
CA LEU A 149 7.73 10.20 -4.56
C LEU A 149 7.00 10.96 -3.45
N LEU A 150 6.25 10.24 -2.62
CA LEU A 150 5.47 10.84 -1.53
C LEU A 150 6.38 11.43 -0.45
N LEU A 151 7.35 10.67 0.04
CA LEU A 151 8.25 11.11 1.10
C LEU A 151 9.16 12.25 0.64
N THR A 152 9.66 12.23 -0.61
CA THR A 152 10.47 13.34 -1.13
C THR A 152 9.67 14.65 -1.15
N SER A 153 8.42 14.59 -1.63
CA SER A 153 7.53 15.75 -1.62
C SER A 153 7.22 16.25 -0.21
N ALA A 154 7.03 15.33 0.73
CA ALA A 154 6.80 15.66 2.14
C ALA A 154 8.03 16.33 2.77
N PHE A 155 9.24 15.81 2.54
CA PHE A 155 10.48 16.44 3.02
C PHE A 155 10.74 17.81 2.38
N GLU A 156 10.33 18.04 1.13
CA GLU A 156 10.43 19.35 0.47
C GLU A 156 9.52 20.39 1.10
N GLY A 157 8.37 19.95 1.63
CA GLY A 157 7.42 20.81 2.32
C GLY A 157 7.88 21.26 3.72
N LEU A 158 8.89 20.61 4.30
CA LEU A 158 9.42 21.00 5.61
C LEU A 158 10.30 22.23 5.53
N PRO A 159 10.12 23.24 6.41
CA PRO A 159 11.01 24.39 6.52
C PRO A 159 12.46 23.95 6.82
N ARG A 160 13.42 24.50 6.09
CA ARG A 160 14.84 24.18 6.28
C ARG A 160 15.39 24.67 7.62
N GLU A 161 14.79 25.71 8.15
CA GLU A 161 15.14 26.34 9.44
C GLU A 161 15.06 25.32 10.59
N LEU A 162 14.13 24.37 10.53
CA LEU A 162 14.02 23.31 11.53
C LEU A 162 15.20 22.34 11.50
N GLU A 163 15.69 22.05 10.30
CA GLU A 163 16.85 21.20 10.12
C GLU A 163 18.15 21.93 10.53
N ASP A 164 18.27 23.22 10.19
CA ASP A 164 19.40 24.06 10.55
C ASP A 164 19.49 24.27 12.06
N ALA A 165 18.35 24.51 12.74
CA ALA A 165 18.28 24.59 14.19
C ALA A 165 18.76 23.29 14.84
N ALA A 166 18.26 22.15 14.38
CA ALA A 166 18.67 20.84 14.90
C ALA A 166 20.17 20.55 14.63
N ARG A 167 20.73 21.10 13.55
CA ARG A 167 22.15 21.00 13.23
C ARG A 167 23.01 21.87 14.18
N LEU A 168 22.53 23.08 14.50
CA LEU A 168 23.20 23.95 15.48
C LEU A 168 23.20 23.37 16.90
N GLU A 169 22.18 22.60 17.25
CA GLU A 169 22.10 21.82 18.48
C GLU A 169 23.03 20.58 18.51
N GLY A 170 23.79 20.34 17.43
CA GLY A 170 24.75 19.25 17.34
C GLY A 170 24.14 17.88 17.02
N LEU A 171 22.87 17.80 16.59
CA LEU A 171 22.24 16.54 16.25
C LEU A 171 22.85 15.92 14.98
N SER A 172 23.21 14.64 15.06
CA SER A 172 23.64 13.85 13.89
C SER A 172 22.49 13.70 12.88
N LEU A 173 22.80 13.30 11.62
CA LEU A 173 21.80 13.10 10.58
C LEU A 173 20.69 12.14 11.01
N TRP A 174 21.05 11.00 11.63
CA TRP A 174 20.09 10.02 12.15
C TRP A 174 19.19 10.59 13.24
N GLN A 175 19.76 11.39 14.15
CA GLN A 175 19.01 12.04 15.21
C GLN A 175 18.02 13.07 14.65
N ARG A 176 18.48 13.88 13.68
CA ARG A 176 17.59 14.84 12.96
C ARG A 176 16.45 14.14 12.27
N LEU A 177 16.73 13.06 11.52
CA LEU A 177 15.67 12.27 10.86
C LEU A 177 14.69 11.71 11.87
N ARG A 178 15.19 11.01 12.91
CA ARG A 178 14.34 10.27 13.85
C ARG A 178 13.56 11.16 14.81
N TRP A 179 14.14 12.23 15.31
CA TRP A 179 13.57 13.01 16.41
C TRP A 179 12.93 14.32 15.97
N VAL A 180 13.27 14.82 14.77
CA VAL A 180 12.75 16.09 14.26
C VAL A 180 11.93 15.89 12.99
N LEU A 181 12.55 15.40 11.92
CA LEU A 181 11.93 15.42 10.60
C LEU A 181 10.82 14.37 10.45
N VAL A 182 11.06 13.11 10.82
CA VAL A 182 10.06 12.03 10.70
C VAL A 182 8.83 12.27 11.58
N PRO A 183 8.94 12.68 12.85
CA PRO A 183 7.76 13.01 13.65
C PRO A 183 6.91 14.16 13.09
N LEU A 184 7.52 15.13 12.43
CA LEU A 184 6.81 16.23 11.76
C LEU A 184 6.09 15.79 10.49
N LEU A 185 6.56 14.73 9.81
CA LEU A 185 5.93 14.15 8.64
C LEU A 185 4.82 13.15 8.99
N ALA A 186 4.82 12.58 10.19
CA ALA A 186 3.89 11.51 10.57
C ALA A 186 2.39 11.90 10.50
N PRO A 187 1.97 13.17 10.65
CA PRO A 187 0.57 13.59 10.46
C PRO A 187 0.17 13.82 9.00
N ALA A 188 1.11 13.82 8.06
CA ALA A 188 0.87 14.11 6.64
C ALA A 188 0.67 12.83 5.84
#